data_b199ecea0958fb4b02b8f015db7aeb4f
#
_entry.id   b199ecea0958fb4b02b8f015db7aeb4f
#
_cell.length_a   1.000
_cell.length_b   1.000
_cell.length_c   1.000
_cell.angle_alpha   90.00
_cell.angle_beta   90.00
_cell.angle_gamma   90.00
#
_symmetry.space_group_name_H-M   'P 1'
#
loop_
_entity.id
_entity.type
_entity.pdbx_description
1 polymer ?
#
loop_
_entity_poly.entity_id
_entity_poly.type
_entity_poly.pdbx_seq_one_letter_code
_entity_poly.pdbx_strand_id
1 'polypeptide(L)'
;MTNIRPDSQLQDKAALRWSRLEDEPGACVVVSDRMEIVYINAAAVNLVAGSWFGKRCFEVLPTVDKACAFHCPKIRAVNESVEVVYCEETVRVGHDDQRVFGVGLIPLGPAGGDRARAILLLRAKDPSVEDNAFQTQLITDATTLARRMASRFR
;
A
#
# COMPACT_ATOMS: atom_id res chain seq x y z
N MET A 1 -21.32 24.84 -14.90
CA MET A 1 -19.87 24.67 -14.89
C MET A 1 -19.43 23.98 -13.63
N THR A 2 -19.04 22.77 -13.77
CA THR A 2 -18.51 22.01 -12.64
C THR A 2 -17.03 22.32 -12.47
N ASN A 3 -16.70 23.00 -11.40
CA ASN A 3 -15.31 23.15 -11.00
C ASN A 3 -14.81 21.82 -10.44
N ILE A 4 -14.35 20.98 -11.34
CA ILE A 4 -13.71 19.74 -10.93
C ILE A 4 -12.30 20.08 -10.48
N ARG A 5 -12.02 19.83 -9.22
CA ARG A 5 -10.67 20.02 -8.69
C ARG A 5 -9.69 19.07 -9.39
N PRO A 6 -8.47 19.51 -9.72
CA PRO A 6 -7.48 18.62 -10.34
C PRO A 6 -7.25 17.33 -9.54
N ASP A 7 -7.33 17.41 -8.21
CA ASP A 7 -7.16 16.25 -7.33
C ASP A 7 -8.25 15.21 -7.56
N SER A 8 -9.49 15.65 -7.79
CA SER A 8 -10.61 14.73 -8.07
C SER A 8 -10.40 13.99 -9.38
N GLN A 9 -9.89 14.68 -10.42
CA GLN A 9 -9.59 14.04 -11.70
C GLN A 9 -8.48 13.01 -11.59
N LEU A 10 -7.42 13.32 -10.83
CA LEU A 10 -6.32 12.39 -10.60
C LEU A 10 -6.79 11.17 -9.82
N GLN A 11 -7.64 11.39 -8.82
CA GLN A 11 -8.20 10.31 -8.03
C GLN A 11 -9.10 9.40 -8.88
N ASP A 12 -9.92 9.98 -9.75
CA ASP A 12 -10.79 9.21 -10.64
C ASP A 12 -9.98 8.37 -11.64
N LYS A 13 -8.92 8.94 -12.19
CA LYS A 13 -8.02 8.21 -13.09
C LYS A 13 -7.34 7.04 -12.37
N ALA A 14 -6.89 7.27 -11.14
CA ALA A 14 -6.27 6.23 -10.32
C ALA A 14 -7.28 5.12 -10.02
N ALA A 15 -8.54 5.48 -9.70
CA ALA A 15 -9.59 4.51 -9.43
C ALA A 15 -9.86 3.61 -10.65
N LEU A 16 -9.89 4.17 -11.85
CA LEU A 16 -10.06 3.38 -13.08
C LEU A 16 -8.87 2.47 -13.33
N ARG A 17 -7.65 2.98 -13.16
CA ARG A 17 -6.43 2.21 -13.40
C ARG A 17 -6.27 1.04 -12.44
N TRP A 18 -6.60 1.26 -11.16
CA TRP A 18 -6.36 0.29 -10.09
C TRP A 18 -7.62 -0.48 -9.69
N SER A 19 -8.69 -0.39 -10.47
CA SER A 19 -10.00 -0.99 -10.13
C SER A 19 -9.95 -2.49 -9.87
N ARG A 20 -8.99 -3.21 -10.44
CA ARG A 20 -8.84 -4.65 -10.17
C ARG A 20 -8.40 -4.96 -8.76
N LEU A 21 -7.78 -4.02 -8.08
CA LEU A 21 -7.40 -4.23 -6.68
C LEU A 21 -8.64 -4.31 -5.77
N GLU A 22 -9.81 -3.84 -6.24
CA GLU A 22 -11.05 -3.98 -5.50
C GLU A 22 -11.46 -5.44 -5.28
N ASP A 23 -11.06 -6.33 -6.18
CA ASP A 23 -11.36 -7.76 -6.07
C ASP A 23 -10.40 -8.49 -5.13
N GLU A 24 -9.34 -7.85 -4.69
CA GLU A 24 -8.41 -8.46 -3.75
C GLU A 24 -9.00 -8.50 -2.35
N PRO A 25 -8.96 -9.67 -1.67
CA PRO A 25 -9.45 -9.78 -0.30
C PRO A 25 -8.55 -9.05 0.70
N GLY A 26 -7.27 -8.90 0.39
CA GLY A 26 -6.31 -8.20 1.23
C GLY A 26 -6.32 -6.69 1.00
N ALA A 27 -5.93 -5.94 2.03
CA ALA A 27 -5.85 -4.49 1.96
C ALA A 27 -4.68 -4.08 1.06
N CYS A 28 -4.96 -3.30 0.01
CA CYS A 28 -3.97 -2.80 -0.92
C CYS A 28 -3.93 -1.29 -0.93
N VAL A 29 -2.73 -0.74 -0.85
CA VAL A 29 -2.47 0.70 -0.91
C VAL A 29 -1.43 0.94 -2.00
N VAL A 30 -1.77 1.78 -2.97
CA VAL A 30 -0.83 2.14 -4.05
C VAL A 30 -0.19 3.48 -3.70
N VAL A 31 1.12 3.53 -3.76
CA VAL A 31 1.90 4.70 -3.33
C VAL A 31 2.87 5.17 -4.40
N SER A 32 3.23 6.47 -4.31
CA SER A 32 4.26 7.09 -5.13
C SER A 32 5.66 6.79 -4.59
N ASP A 33 6.68 7.32 -5.25
CA ASP A 33 8.07 7.24 -4.82
C ASP A 33 8.33 7.95 -3.48
N ARG A 34 7.40 8.78 -3.04
CA ARG A 34 7.45 9.48 -1.75
C ARG A 34 6.49 8.92 -0.72
N MET A 35 5.91 7.76 -1.00
CA MET A 35 4.89 7.11 -0.16
C MET A 35 3.59 7.92 -0.06
N GLU A 36 3.31 8.75 -1.03
CA GLU A 36 2.02 9.43 -1.14
C GLU A 36 1.00 8.45 -1.72
N ILE A 37 -0.16 8.36 -1.09
CA ILE A 37 -1.18 7.38 -1.48
C ILE A 37 -1.92 7.88 -2.72
N VAL A 38 -1.95 7.04 -3.76
CA VAL A 38 -2.68 7.33 -5.00
C VAL A 38 -3.94 6.48 -5.15
N TYR A 39 -4.04 5.36 -4.45
CA TYR A 39 -5.22 4.50 -4.48
C TYR A 39 -5.23 3.56 -3.27
N ILE A 40 -6.44 3.26 -2.79
CA ILE A 40 -6.66 2.19 -1.80
C ILE A 40 -7.85 1.35 -2.27
N ASN A 41 -7.82 0.06 -1.99
CA ASN A 41 -8.97 -0.80 -2.29
C ASN A 41 -9.97 -0.83 -1.12
N ALA A 42 -11.12 -1.49 -1.33
CA ALA A 42 -12.17 -1.55 -0.32
C ALA A 42 -11.68 -2.13 1.01
N ALA A 43 -10.83 -3.17 0.96
CA ALA A 43 -10.30 -3.80 2.16
C ALA A 43 -9.41 -2.84 2.97
N ALA A 44 -8.74 -1.90 2.32
CA ALA A 44 -7.87 -0.93 2.99
C ALA A 44 -8.62 0.26 3.59
N VAL A 45 -9.85 0.52 3.16
CA VAL A 45 -10.64 1.68 3.62
C VAL A 45 -10.76 1.70 5.14
N ASN A 46 -10.90 0.53 5.77
CA ASN A 46 -11.04 0.44 7.22
C ASN A 46 -9.75 0.71 7.99
N LEU A 47 -8.61 0.73 7.31
CA LEU A 47 -7.31 0.95 7.93
C LEU A 47 -6.86 2.40 7.88
N VAL A 48 -7.47 3.22 7.02
CA VAL A 48 -7.07 4.61 6.85
C VAL A 48 -8.09 5.55 7.50
N ALA A 49 -7.60 6.69 7.96
CA ALA A 49 -8.44 7.70 8.60
C ALA A 49 -8.62 8.88 7.66
N GLY A 50 -9.88 9.25 7.40
CA GLY A 50 -10.22 10.44 6.64
C GLY A 50 -9.81 10.43 5.18
N SER A 51 -9.51 11.61 4.65
CA SER A 51 -9.10 11.79 3.26
C SER A 51 -7.66 11.31 3.05
N TRP A 52 -7.47 10.34 2.18
CA TRP A 52 -6.19 9.66 2.01
C TRP A 52 -5.43 10.05 0.75
N PHE A 53 -6.11 10.52 -0.28
CA PHE A 53 -5.48 10.78 -1.58
C PHE A 53 -4.40 11.87 -1.48
N GLY A 54 -3.21 11.54 -1.97
CA GLY A 54 -2.08 12.47 -1.99
C GLY A 54 -1.34 12.60 -0.66
N LYS A 55 -1.86 12.02 0.41
CA LYS A 55 -1.21 12.05 1.71
C LYS A 55 -0.21 10.89 1.83
N ARG A 56 0.82 11.07 2.64
CA ARG A 56 1.76 9.99 2.91
C ARG A 56 1.12 8.93 3.78
N CYS A 57 1.56 7.70 3.62
CA CYS A 57 0.94 6.57 4.32
C CYS A 57 0.95 6.75 5.85
N PHE A 58 2.00 7.32 6.44
CA PHE A 58 2.05 7.53 7.89
C PHE A 58 1.06 8.58 8.39
N GLU A 59 0.56 9.45 7.53
CA GLU A 59 -0.43 10.47 7.90
C GLU A 59 -1.83 9.89 8.05
N VAL A 60 -2.11 8.80 7.34
CA VAL A 60 -3.45 8.20 7.31
C VAL A 60 -3.49 6.79 7.92
N LEU A 61 -2.38 6.08 7.89
CA LEU A 61 -2.19 4.86 8.66
C LEU A 61 -1.56 5.26 9.98
N PRO A 62 -2.24 5.09 11.12
CA PRO A 62 -1.72 5.58 12.41
C PRO A 62 -0.60 4.69 12.92
N THR A 63 0.56 4.77 12.25
CA THR A 63 1.72 3.99 12.61
C THR A 63 2.34 4.51 13.91
N VAL A 64 2.86 3.59 14.71
CA VAL A 64 3.50 3.91 15.99
C VAL A 64 4.97 4.29 15.79
N ASP A 65 5.55 3.86 14.66
CA ASP A 65 6.96 4.07 14.37
C ASP A 65 7.20 5.50 13.85
N LYS A 66 7.95 6.28 14.64
CA LYS A 66 8.33 7.63 14.28
C LYS A 66 9.25 7.71 13.05
N ALA A 67 9.95 6.62 12.73
CA ALA A 67 10.80 6.56 11.55
C ALA A 67 9.99 6.76 10.28
N CYS A 68 8.72 6.33 10.25
CA CYS A 68 7.83 6.55 9.11
C CYS A 68 7.62 8.02 8.80
N ALA A 69 7.67 8.91 9.81
CA ALA A 69 7.50 10.34 9.61
C ALA A 69 8.78 11.02 9.09
N PHE A 70 9.94 10.55 9.51
CA PHE A 70 11.21 11.21 9.24
C PHE A 70 12.06 10.47 8.19
N HIS A 71 12.13 9.16 8.30
CA HIS A 71 12.92 8.31 7.41
C HIS A 71 12.15 7.03 7.14
N CYS A 72 11.22 7.10 6.19
CA CYS A 72 10.44 5.91 5.86
C CYS A 72 11.36 4.84 5.24
N PRO A 73 11.53 3.68 5.88
CA PRO A 73 12.40 2.63 5.35
C PRO A 73 11.90 2.05 4.03
N LYS A 74 10.61 2.21 3.74
CA LYS A 74 10.00 1.71 2.51
C LYS A 74 10.35 2.55 1.30
N ILE A 75 10.69 3.82 1.47
CA ILE A 75 11.03 4.71 0.35
C ILE A 75 12.19 4.14 -0.46
N ARG A 76 13.22 3.65 0.22
CA ARG A 76 14.37 3.04 -0.44
C ARG A 76 13.93 1.79 -1.22
N ALA A 77 13.13 0.93 -0.62
CA ALA A 77 12.62 -0.28 -1.27
C ALA A 77 11.79 0.06 -2.51
N VAL A 78 10.93 1.08 -2.42
CA VAL A 78 10.12 1.53 -3.55
C VAL A 78 10.98 1.97 -4.73
N ASN A 79 12.09 2.65 -4.46
CA ASN A 79 12.92 3.26 -5.49
C ASN A 79 14.01 2.33 -6.04
N GLU A 80 14.47 1.37 -5.25
CA GLU A 80 15.64 0.55 -5.60
C GLU A 80 15.32 -0.92 -5.84
N SER A 81 14.22 -1.43 -5.26
CA SER A 81 13.91 -2.85 -5.36
C SER A 81 13.21 -3.19 -6.67
N VAL A 82 13.50 -4.39 -7.17
CA VAL A 82 12.83 -4.94 -8.35
C VAL A 82 11.98 -6.16 -7.99
N GLU A 83 12.12 -6.67 -6.77
CA GLU A 83 11.40 -7.83 -6.26
C GLU A 83 10.52 -7.43 -5.09
N VAL A 84 9.55 -8.28 -4.74
CA VAL A 84 8.69 -8.08 -3.58
C VAL A 84 9.55 -8.05 -2.31
N VAL A 85 9.32 -7.05 -1.47
CA VAL A 85 10.03 -6.87 -0.20
C VAL A 85 9.04 -7.00 0.94
N TYR A 86 9.40 -7.75 1.97
CA TYR A 86 8.61 -7.86 3.19
C TYR A 86 9.10 -6.86 4.22
N CYS A 87 8.15 -6.18 4.87
CA CYS A 87 8.43 -5.36 6.06
C CYS A 87 7.27 -5.45 7.02
N GLU A 88 7.43 -4.91 8.21
CA GLU A 88 6.39 -4.90 9.23
C GLU A 88 6.14 -3.49 9.71
N GLU A 89 4.89 -3.22 10.12
CA GLU A 89 4.49 -1.95 10.73
C GLU A 89 3.61 -2.23 11.92
N THR A 90 3.80 -1.46 12.98
CA THR A 90 2.86 -1.45 14.11
C THR A 90 1.89 -0.31 13.92
N VAL A 91 0.61 -0.63 13.87
CA VAL A 91 -0.46 0.33 13.62
C VAL A 91 -1.35 0.41 14.86
N ARG A 92 -1.69 1.63 15.24
CA ARG A 92 -2.61 1.88 16.35
C ARG A 92 -4.04 1.69 15.86
N VAL A 93 -4.75 0.75 16.51
CA VAL A 93 -6.14 0.44 16.19
C VAL A 93 -6.98 0.81 17.40
N GLY A 94 -7.74 1.91 17.34
CA GLY A 94 -8.47 2.42 18.49
C GLY A 94 -7.56 3.15 19.49
N HIS A 95 -8.03 3.33 20.73
CA HIS A 95 -7.32 4.15 21.72
C HIS A 95 -6.10 3.46 22.34
N ASP A 96 -6.19 2.17 22.58
CA ASP A 96 -5.17 1.45 23.38
C ASP A 96 -4.66 0.18 22.71
N ASP A 97 -5.12 -0.11 21.50
CA ASP A 97 -4.77 -1.35 20.82
C ASP A 97 -3.76 -1.10 19.70
N GLN A 98 -2.73 -1.92 19.66
CA GLN A 98 -1.72 -1.88 18.60
C GLN A 98 -1.69 -3.24 17.92
N ARG A 99 -1.60 -3.22 16.60
CA ARG A 99 -1.47 -4.44 15.81
C ARG A 99 -0.26 -4.36 14.90
N VAL A 100 0.45 -5.47 14.78
CA VAL A 100 1.53 -5.60 13.82
C VAL A 100 0.93 -6.04 12.49
N PHE A 101 1.25 -5.31 11.43
CA PHE A 101 0.89 -5.68 10.07
C PHE A 101 2.14 -6.09 9.31
N GLY A 102 2.04 -7.20 8.59
CA GLY A 102 3.01 -7.50 7.56
C GLY A 102 2.67 -6.72 6.31
N VAL A 103 3.68 -6.26 5.60
CA VAL A 103 3.54 -5.50 4.36
C VAL A 103 4.35 -6.18 3.27
N GLY A 104 3.68 -6.65 2.23
CA GLY A 104 4.33 -7.07 1.00
C GLY A 104 4.41 -5.87 0.06
N LEU A 105 5.59 -5.31 -0.11
CA LEU A 105 5.81 -4.17 -0.99
C LEU A 105 6.15 -4.68 -2.38
N ILE A 106 5.31 -4.32 -3.35
CA ILE A 106 5.45 -4.72 -4.75
C ILE A 106 5.95 -3.51 -5.53
N PRO A 107 7.22 -3.49 -5.94
CA PRO A 107 7.73 -2.37 -6.75
C PRO A 107 7.15 -2.41 -8.16
N LEU A 108 6.71 -1.26 -8.67
CA LEU A 108 6.13 -1.15 -10.00
C LEU A 108 7.11 -0.58 -11.03
N GLY A 109 8.18 0.07 -10.56
CA GLY A 109 9.12 0.75 -11.42
C GLY A 109 8.54 2.01 -12.08
N PRO A 110 9.33 2.71 -12.89
CA PRO A 110 8.90 3.97 -13.51
C PRO A 110 8.02 3.79 -14.74
N ALA A 111 7.82 2.58 -15.23
CA ALA A 111 7.16 2.30 -16.51
C ALA A 111 5.65 2.49 -16.48
N GLY A 112 5.07 2.80 -15.34
CA GLY A 112 3.63 2.85 -15.18
C GLY A 112 2.92 4.10 -15.69
N GLY A 113 3.63 5.14 -16.09
CA GLY A 113 3.03 6.34 -16.69
C GLY A 113 2.30 7.28 -15.73
N ASP A 114 2.13 6.93 -14.48
CA ASP A 114 1.57 7.79 -13.45
C ASP A 114 2.52 7.87 -12.24
N ARG A 115 2.04 8.43 -11.14
CA ARG A 115 2.85 8.59 -9.93
C ARG A 115 3.11 7.27 -9.20
N ALA A 116 2.33 6.24 -9.47
CA ALA A 116 2.41 4.98 -8.72
C ALA A 116 3.78 4.31 -8.90
N ARG A 117 4.39 3.90 -7.80
CA ARG A 117 5.69 3.22 -7.80
C ARG A 117 5.68 1.91 -7.04
N ALA A 118 4.68 1.69 -6.19
CA ALA A 118 4.57 0.44 -5.47
C ALA A 118 3.13 0.17 -5.03
N ILE A 119 2.84 -1.12 -4.85
CA ILE A 119 1.62 -1.56 -4.19
C ILE A 119 2.04 -2.13 -2.83
N LEU A 120 1.36 -1.71 -1.77
CA LEU A 120 1.55 -2.28 -0.44
C LEU A 120 0.39 -3.24 -0.17
N LEU A 121 0.69 -4.51 0.01
CA LEU A 121 -0.29 -5.51 0.45
C LEU A 121 -0.15 -5.64 1.96
N LEU A 122 -1.17 -5.22 2.69
CA LEU A 122 -1.17 -5.15 4.15
C LEU A 122 -1.97 -6.31 4.73
N ARG A 123 -1.41 -6.97 5.73
CA ARG A 123 -2.09 -8.07 6.42
C ARG A 123 -1.78 -8.05 7.90
N ALA A 124 -2.82 -8.07 8.73
CA ALA A 124 -2.64 -8.16 10.18
C ALA A 124 -1.93 -9.47 10.53
N LYS A 125 -0.89 -9.37 11.35
CA LYS A 125 -0.15 -10.53 11.79
C LYS A 125 -0.99 -11.35 12.77
N ASP A 126 -1.09 -12.64 12.51
CA ASP A 126 -1.83 -13.56 13.38
C ASP A 126 -0.84 -14.21 14.35
N PRO A 127 -0.98 -13.98 15.68
CA PRO A 127 -0.06 -14.55 16.65
C PRO A 127 -0.10 -16.07 16.72
N SER A 128 -1.16 -16.72 16.20
CA SER A 128 -1.26 -18.18 16.15
C SER A 128 -0.46 -18.78 15.00
N VAL A 129 0.02 -17.96 14.05
CA VAL A 129 0.80 -18.40 12.91
C VAL A 129 2.27 -18.09 13.15
N GLU A 130 3.14 -19.06 12.86
CA GLU A 130 4.58 -18.86 12.96
C GLU A 130 5.05 -17.72 12.04
N ASP A 131 5.99 -16.90 12.51
CA ASP A 131 6.45 -15.71 11.79
C ASP A 131 6.95 -16.03 10.38
N ASN A 132 7.74 -17.09 10.24
CA ASN A 132 8.27 -17.49 8.93
C ASN A 132 7.16 -17.92 7.98
N ALA A 133 6.16 -18.63 8.48
CA ALA A 133 5.03 -19.07 7.67
C ALA A 133 4.18 -17.88 7.23
N PHE A 134 3.95 -16.92 8.12
CA PHE A 134 3.22 -15.70 7.81
C PHE A 134 3.93 -14.88 6.74
N GLN A 135 5.23 -14.66 6.94
CA GLN A 135 6.04 -13.87 6.00
C GLN A 135 6.08 -14.52 4.62
N THR A 136 6.33 -15.83 4.56
CA THR A 136 6.38 -16.59 3.31
C THR A 136 5.05 -16.52 2.58
N GLN A 137 3.93 -16.66 3.28
CA GLN A 137 2.61 -16.61 2.67
C GLN A 137 2.31 -15.23 2.11
N LEU A 138 2.66 -14.18 2.85
CA LEU A 138 2.43 -12.81 2.39
C LEU A 138 3.27 -12.49 1.14
N ILE A 139 4.54 -12.90 1.13
CA ILE A 139 5.41 -12.73 -0.03
C ILE A 139 4.86 -13.48 -1.24
N THR A 140 4.37 -14.70 -1.03
CA THR A 140 3.77 -15.51 -2.08
C THR A 140 2.54 -14.81 -2.66
N ASP A 141 1.66 -14.32 -1.81
CA ASP A 141 0.44 -13.63 -2.23
C ASP A 141 0.76 -12.33 -2.96
N ALA A 142 1.73 -11.57 -2.46
CA ALA A 142 2.17 -10.34 -3.11
C ALA A 142 2.82 -10.62 -4.47
N THR A 143 3.60 -11.68 -4.58
CA THR A 143 4.21 -12.08 -5.85
C THR A 143 3.15 -12.50 -6.87
N THR A 144 2.11 -13.21 -6.43
CA THR A 144 0.99 -13.59 -7.28
C THR A 144 0.25 -12.35 -7.76
N LEU A 145 -0.01 -11.39 -6.87
CA LEU A 145 -0.64 -10.14 -7.23
C LEU A 145 0.21 -9.35 -8.25
N ALA A 146 1.52 -9.30 -8.02
CA ALA A 146 2.46 -8.64 -8.93
C ALA A 146 2.37 -9.21 -10.35
N ARG A 147 2.30 -10.52 -10.47
CA ARG A 147 2.17 -11.20 -11.78
C ARG A 147 0.87 -10.84 -12.48
N ARG A 148 -0.23 -10.81 -11.75
CA ARG A 148 -1.53 -10.43 -12.31
C ARG A 148 -1.53 -8.98 -12.78
N MET A 149 -0.89 -8.10 -12.02
CA MET A 149 -0.81 -6.69 -12.40
C MET A 149 0.13 -6.47 -13.58
N ALA A 150 1.25 -7.18 -13.63
CA ALA A 150 2.24 -7.06 -14.71
C ALA A 150 1.64 -7.39 -16.09
N SER A 151 0.73 -8.36 -16.17
CA SER A 151 0.12 -8.75 -17.44
C SER A 151 -0.74 -7.64 -18.05
N ARG A 152 -1.05 -6.59 -17.29
CA ARG A 152 -1.88 -5.47 -17.74
C ARG A 152 -1.11 -4.26 -18.22
N PHE A 153 0.15 -4.15 -17.81
CA PHE A 153 0.96 -2.98 -18.15
C PHE A 153 1.88 -3.24 -19.36
N ARG A 154 1.66 -4.34 -20.03
CA ARG A 154 2.36 -4.66 -21.27
C ARG A 154 1.67 -4.03 -22.48
#